data_66a82c1fa69072eebcf3fda280d279cd
#
_entry.id   66a82c1fa69072eebcf3fda280d279cd
#
_cell.length_a   1.000
_cell.length_b   1.000
_cell.length_c   1.000
_cell.angle_alpha   90.00
_cell.angle_beta   90.00
_cell.angle_gamma   90.00
#
_symmetry.space_group_name_H-M   'P 1'
#
loop_
_entity.id
_entity.type
_entity.pdbx_description
1 polymer ?
#
loop_
_entity_poly.entity_id
_entity_poly.type
_entity_poly.pdbx_seq_one_letter_code
_entity_poly.pdbx_strand_id
1 'polypeptide(L)'
;MSSRDTVVIALGGNALLKRDDKGTFEEQFRNVELAAKGIANLIENNYRVVLTHGNGPQVGSTLIRHDAAKKTVPSFPLHACNAETQGFIGYMIVQALQNELDKRRLDKAVVAVVSRVVVDENDPSFKNPTKPIGPYFERSQYANLVNILEGYRLGAKYVNPNVKVMGSYLGDWDSPEKGKEAALLQINSGADLILHVADTSGKGVIEAANEKGVFAFGAVGDQHQLAPKAVLTSFVLDIDKAFDHALRMVAEGRFEGKIFKPGIEAGKGTSGEGIVYLAPFNELDSKVPDDVKARLKQLTQDVIDKKILVPEKYTVMMDPPKVSSESMGGQSKLKVALVTDALFSDGGWGATAFNAAKKLETKYGHEVSCTDNIAISDIEPALRSRSNEGYDLIIAHGFQWGDPAVKVGKDYPKTKFVVFTGLVSSGNVASIFPMQQEGTFLLGALAAMMTKTNIIGYVGGDQLDPFISGDSTITWKYQSNAKYRRVVPSPKPVSIVDRHAIRSLIDSGFVVVACGGGGIPVVEKQDSAKFGVDAVIDKDLAGEFLARQIGAKKFVILTDVEGLYLDYKKPSQRLIKEIFLSKDQVEISQLE
;
A
#
# COMPACT_ATOMS: atom_id res chain seq x y z
N MET A 1 28.92 13.44 47.54
CA MET A 1 28.90 12.98 46.12
C MET A 1 28.02 13.92 45.35
N SER A 2 28.55 14.67 44.39
CA SER A 2 27.75 15.54 43.50
C SER A 2 26.73 14.68 42.80
N SER A 3 25.46 15.05 42.85
CA SER A 3 24.36 14.30 42.15
C SER A 3 24.65 14.31 40.65
N ARG A 4 24.95 13.13 40.09
CA ARG A 4 25.16 12.98 38.64
C ARG A 4 23.86 13.35 37.91
N ASP A 5 23.95 14.23 36.91
CA ASP A 5 22.78 14.62 36.13
C ASP A 5 22.23 13.43 35.34
N THR A 6 20.91 13.26 35.39
CA THR A 6 20.20 12.25 34.58
C THR A 6 19.78 12.88 33.25
N VAL A 7 20.08 12.17 32.17
CA VAL A 7 19.72 12.53 30.79
C VAL A 7 18.84 11.44 30.23
N VAL A 8 17.67 11.82 29.68
CA VAL A 8 16.83 10.92 28.86
C VAL A 8 17.13 11.19 27.41
N ILE A 9 17.39 10.14 26.65
CA ILE A 9 17.69 10.20 25.22
C ILE A 9 16.63 9.41 24.44
N ALA A 10 15.90 10.10 23.56
CA ALA A 10 14.95 9.50 22.66
C ALA A 10 15.60 9.18 21.30
N LEU A 11 15.72 7.89 20.98
CA LEU A 11 16.20 7.43 19.67
C LEU A 11 15.05 7.50 18.66
N GLY A 12 15.18 8.34 17.64
CA GLY A 12 14.22 8.46 16.56
C GLY A 12 14.09 7.17 15.73
N GLY A 13 12.95 6.99 15.04
CA GLY A 13 12.76 5.85 14.13
C GLY A 13 13.83 5.79 13.05
N ASN A 14 14.28 6.94 12.55
CA ASN A 14 15.35 7.05 11.55
C ASN A 14 16.74 6.74 12.12
N ALA A 15 16.93 6.81 13.44
CA ALA A 15 18.17 6.35 14.09
C ALA A 15 18.27 4.81 14.08
N LEU A 16 17.14 4.12 13.96
CA LEU A 16 17.06 2.66 13.91
C LEU A 16 16.92 2.14 12.47
N LEU A 17 16.18 2.86 11.62
CA LEU A 17 15.91 2.49 10.23
C LEU A 17 15.97 3.75 9.37
N LYS A 18 16.98 3.86 8.52
CA LYS A 18 17.17 4.96 7.58
C LYS A 18 16.22 4.82 6.39
N ARG A 19 16.05 5.90 5.64
CA ARG A 19 15.10 5.97 4.53
C ARG A 19 15.36 4.92 3.42
N ASP A 20 16.64 4.60 3.20
CA ASP A 20 17.06 3.70 2.12
C ASP A 20 17.36 2.28 2.62
N ASP A 21 17.20 2.01 3.93
CA ASP A 21 17.37 0.69 4.52
C ASP A 21 16.19 -0.22 4.14
N LYS A 22 16.47 -1.49 3.84
CA LYS A 22 15.46 -2.53 3.61
C LYS A 22 14.76 -2.97 4.91
N GLY A 23 15.33 -2.65 6.07
CA GLY A 23 14.81 -3.00 7.38
C GLY A 23 15.24 -4.39 7.86
N THR A 24 16.34 -4.93 7.34
CA THR A 24 16.91 -6.17 7.85
C THR A 24 17.42 -5.99 9.28
N PHE A 25 17.62 -7.10 10.00
CA PHE A 25 18.19 -7.04 11.35
C PHE A 25 19.56 -6.39 11.35
N GLU A 26 20.42 -6.76 10.42
CA GLU A 26 21.81 -6.30 10.31
C GLU A 26 21.89 -4.78 10.04
N GLU A 27 21.00 -4.25 9.21
CA GLU A 27 20.93 -2.81 8.95
C GLU A 27 20.53 -2.05 10.21
N GLN A 28 19.47 -2.51 10.89
CA GLN A 28 18.98 -1.89 12.11
C GLN A 28 20.03 -1.97 13.23
N PHE A 29 20.65 -3.14 13.41
CA PHE A 29 21.68 -3.35 14.44
C PHE A 29 22.89 -2.44 14.20
N ARG A 30 23.36 -2.32 12.95
CA ARG A 30 24.46 -1.40 12.59
C ARG A 30 24.12 0.06 12.91
N ASN A 31 22.89 0.48 12.68
CA ASN A 31 22.46 1.84 13.02
C ASN A 31 22.46 2.05 14.54
N VAL A 32 22.04 1.06 15.32
CA VAL A 32 22.10 1.08 16.79
C VAL A 32 23.54 1.14 17.30
N GLU A 33 24.48 0.39 16.70
CA GLU A 33 25.92 0.45 17.05
C GLU A 33 26.50 1.85 16.86
N LEU A 34 26.09 2.56 15.80
CA LEU A 34 26.52 3.94 15.57
C LEU A 34 25.99 4.87 16.67
N ALA A 35 24.74 4.73 17.08
CA ALA A 35 24.16 5.52 18.16
C ALA A 35 24.81 5.18 19.51
N ALA A 36 25.13 3.91 19.79
CA ALA A 36 25.74 3.44 21.00
C ALA A 36 27.10 4.14 21.30
N LYS A 37 27.90 4.43 20.28
CA LYS A 37 29.17 5.16 20.42
C LYS A 37 28.96 6.57 21.00
N GLY A 38 27.95 7.30 20.52
CA GLY A 38 27.63 8.62 21.05
C GLY A 38 27.05 8.58 22.47
N ILE A 39 26.21 7.57 22.75
CA ILE A 39 25.64 7.35 24.08
C ILE A 39 26.74 7.00 25.10
N ALA A 40 27.67 6.15 24.72
CA ALA A 40 28.82 5.77 25.59
C ALA A 40 29.67 6.99 25.98
N ASN A 41 29.82 8.00 25.11
CA ASN A 41 30.50 9.25 25.46
C ASN A 41 29.82 9.98 26.63
N LEU A 42 28.50 10.00 26.71
CA LEU A 42 27.77 10.62 27.81
C LEU A 42 27.97 9.84 29.12
N ILE A 43 27.97 8.50 29.04
CA ILE A 43 28.20 7.63 30.19
C ILE A 43 29.63 7.82 30.72
N GLU A 44 30.61 7.89 29.84
CA GLU A 44 32.01 8.16 30.17
C GLU A 44 32.20 9.53 30.84
N ASN A 45 31.41 10.52 30.42
CA ASN A 45 31.33 11.84 31.03
C ASN A 45 30.46 11.90 32.31
N ASN A 46 30.21 10.76 32.94
CA ASN A 46 29.51 10.63 34.21
C ASN A 46 28.03 10.99 34.25
N TYR A 47 27.35 11.08 33.12
CA TYR A 47 25.89 11.20 33.09
C TYR A 47 25.22 9.86 33.46
N ARG A 48 24.06 9.93 34.14
CA ARG A 48 23.14 8.82 34.25
C ARG A 48 22.24 8.85 33.00
N VAL A 49 22.28 7.79 32.19
CA VAL A 49 21.59 7.77 30.90
C VAL A 49 20.37 6.84 30.99
N VAL A 50 19.26 7.35 30.50
CA VAL A 50 18.03 6.60 30.25
C VAL A 50 17.70 6.72 28.77
N LEU A 51 17.38 5.63 28.13
CA LEU A 51 17.07 5.59 26.71
C LEU A 51 15.58 5.29 26.50
N THR A 52 14.99 5.94 25.52
CA THR A 52 13.72 5.53 24.92
C THR A 52 13.90 5.46 23.41
N HIS A 53 13.02 4.78 22.71
CA HIS A 53 13.13 4.62 21.26
C HIS A 53 11.76 4.64 20.58
N GLY A 54 11.75 4.99 19.29
CA GLY A 54 10.58 4.79 18.42
C GLY A 54 10.49 3.34 17.93
N ASN A 55 9.32 2.95 17.44
CA ASN A 55 9.08 1.63 16.84
C ASN A 55 8.10 1.66 15.65
N GLY A 56 7.71 2.83 15.17
CA GLY A 56 6.65 2.95 14.17
C GLY A 56 6.80 2.02 12.95
N PRO A 57 7.96 1.99 12.26
CA PRO A 57 8.19 1.03 11.18
C PRO A 57 8.12 -0.43 11.67
N GLN A 58 8.76 -0.74 12.79
CA GLN A 58 8.90 -2.10 13.31
C GLN A 58 7.56 -2.68 13.78
N VAL A 59 6.75 -1.92 14.52
CA VAL A 59 5.45 -2.41 15.02
C VAL A 59 4.48 -2.68 13.88
N GLY A 60 4.51 -1.84 12.83
CA GLY A 60 3.70 -2.11 11.65
C GLY A 60 4.18 -3.32 10.86
N SER A 61 5.50 -3.54 10.74
CA SER A 61 6.04 -4.75 10.11
C SER A 61 5.72 -6.02 10.91
N THR A 62 5.75 -5.94 12.25
CA THR A 62 5.31 -7.04 13.12
C THR A 62 3.84 -7.34 12.91
N LEU A 63 2.99 -6.32 12.86
CA LEU A 63 1.56 -6.50 12.61
C LEU A 63 1.28 -7.14 11.24
N ILE A 64 2.03 -6.78 10.19
CA ILE A 64 1.93 -7.42 8.86
C ILE A 64 2.32 -8.89 8.93
N ARG A 65 3.37 -9.25 9.69
CA ARG A 65 3.76 -10.67 9.90
C ARG A 65 2.65 -11.46 10.59
N HIS A 66 1.99 -10.88 11.60
CA HIS A 66 0.84 -11.50 12.25
C HIS A 66 -0.34 -11.65 11.29
N ASP A 67 -0.64 -10.63 10.50
CA ASP A 67 -1.72 -10.69 9.51
C ASP A 67 -1.44 -11.73 8.42
N ALA A 68 -0.21 -11.82 7.92
CA ALA A 68 0.19 -12.81 6.92
C ALA A 68 0.09 -14.26 7.46
N ALA A 69 0.43 -14.47 8.74
CA ALA A 69 0.43 -15.79 9.36
C ALA A 69 -0.90 -16.19 10.01
N LYS A 70 -1.92 -15.32 10.07
CA LYS A 70 -3.15 -15.50 10.86
C LYS A 70 -3.97 -16.76 10.53
N LYS A 71 -3.77 -17.34 9.35
CA LYS A 71 -4.40 -18.63 8.97
C LYS A 71 -3.73 -19.83 9.63
N THR A 72 -2.47 -19.70 10.05
CA THR A 72 -1.66 -20.77 10.64
C THR A 72 -1.45 -20.56 12.14
N VAL A 73 -1.25 -19.29 12.54
CA VAL A 73 -1.00 -18.91 13.93
C VAL A 73 -1.91 -17.71 14.27
N PRO A 74 -2.61 -17.72 15.43
CA PRO A 74 -3.43 -16.58 15.83
C PRO A 74 -2.65 -15.26 15.86
N SER A 75 -3.22 -14.19 15.30
CA SER A 75 -2.61 -12.86 15.32
C SER A 75 -2.74 -12.20 16.69
N PHE A 76 -1.78 -11.37 17.05
CA PHE A 76 -1.82 -10.59 18.28
C PHE A 76 -2.38 -9.18 18.03
N PRO A 77 -3.01 -8.57 19.04
CA PRO A 77 -3.46 -7.18 18.97
C PRO A 77 -2.27 -6.21 18.93
N LEU A 78 -2.52 -4.97 18.50
CA LEU A 78 -1.46 -3.98 18.28
C LEU A 78 -0.63 -3.69 19.54
N HIS A 79 -1.25 -3.65 20.72
CA HIS A 79 -0.52 -3.42 21.98
C HIS A 79 0.44 -4.57 22.31
N ALA A 80 0.11 -5.82 21.96
CA ALA A 80 1.01 -6.97 22.12
C ALA A 80 2.17 -6.90 21.09
N CYS A 81 1.90 -6.54 19.84
CA CYS A 81 2.94 -6.26 18.84
C CYS A 81 3.87 -5.12 19.30
N ASN A 82 3.35 -4.14 20.03
CA ASN A 82 4.16 -3.09 20.63
C ASN A 82 5.11 -3.65 21.71
N ALA A 83 4.65 -4.61 22.53
CA ALA A 83 5.50 -5.31 23.50
C ALA A 83 6.60 -6.13 22.82
N GLU A 84 6.30 -6.85 21.73
CA GLU A 84 7.30 -7.58 20.93
C GLU A 84 8.38 -6.63 20.42
N THR A 85 8.00 -5.46 19.90
CA THR A 85 8.97 -4.49 19.39
C THR A 85 9.80 -3.84 20.50
N GLN A 86 9.26 -3.66 21.71
CA GLN A 86 10.07 -3.23 22.86
C GLN A 86 11.15 -4.25 23.20
N GLY A 87 10.82 -5.54 23.22
CA GLY A 87 11.77 -6.62 23.47
C GLY A 87 12.85 -6.69 22.39
N PHE A 88 12.45 -6.67 21.11
CA PHE A 88 13.35 -6.77 19.98
C PHE A 88 14.31 -5.57 19.87
N ILE A 89 13.79 -4.34 19.92
CA ILE A 89 14.61 -3.13 19.81
C ILE A 89 15.44 -2.94 21.11
N GLY A 90 14.84 -3.23 22.26
CA GLY A 90 15.52 -3.20 23.54
C GLY A 90 16.73 -4.14 23.56
N TYR A 91 16.58 -5.36 23.04
CA TYR A 91 17.69 -6.30 22.86
C TYR A 91 18.82 -5.72 22.01
N MET A 92 18.51 -5.15 20.84
CA MET A 92 19.53 -4.55 19.96
C MET A 92 20.30 -3.42 20.67
N ILE A 93 19.59 -2.55 21.39
CA ILE A 93 20.20 -1.41 22.11
C ILE A 93 21.07 -1.93 23.25
N VAL A 94 20.57 -2.85 24.07
CA VAL A 94 21.30 -3.46 25.18
C VAL A 94 22.60 -4.09 24.67
N GLN A 95 22.49 -4.94 23.64
CA GLN A 95 23.65 -5.65 23.10
C GLN A 95 24.69 -4.70 22.50
N ALA A 96 24.28 -3.74 21.67
CA ALA A 96 25.21 -2.82 21.04
C ALA A 96 25.87 -1.86 22.04
N LEU A 97 25.10 -1.34 23.00
CA LEU A 97 25.63 -0.42 23.99
C LEU A 97 26.52 -1.15 25.02
N GLN A 98 26.14 -2.36 25.47
CA GLN A 98 26.97 -3.16 26.35
C GLN A 98 28.32 -3.46 25.71
N ASN A 99 28.34 -3.91 24.44
CA ASN A 99 29.57 -4.16 23.69
C ASN A 99 30.46 -2.92 23.61
N GLU A 100 29.90 -1.72 23.43
CA GLU A 100 30.66 -0.48 23.35
C GLU A 100 31.20 -0.07 24.74
N LEU A 101 30.43 -0.28 25.82
CA LEU A 101 30.86 -0.01 27.20
C LEU A 101 31.99 -0.96 27.61
N ASP A 102 31.88 -2.24 27.33
CA ASP A 102 32.87 -3.26 27.62
C ASP A 102 34.21 -2.96 26.90
N LYS A 103 34.10 -2.59 25.60
CA LYS A 103 35.24 -2.15 24.79
C LYS A 103 35.98 -0.95 25.41
N ARG A 104 35.24 -0.02 26.02
CA ARG A 104 35.79 1.16 26.72
C ARG A 104 36.19 0.86 28.18
N ARG A 105 35.95 -0.35 28.66
CA ARG A 105 36.17 -0.76 30.05
C ARG A 105 35.39 0.08 31.06
N LEU A 106 34.16 0.46 30.70
CA LEU A 106 33.22 1.18 31.56
C LEU A 106 32.38 0.16 32.32
N ASP A 107 32.55 0.09 33.64
CA ASP A 107 31.81 -0.82 34.52
C ASP A 107 30.35 -0.33 34.70
N LYS A 108 29.53 -0.59 33.72
CA LYS A 108 28.10 -0.27 33.66
C LYS A 108 27.33 -1.39 32.97
N ALA A 109 26.22 -1.77 33.56
CA ALA A 109 25.28 -2.71 32.91
C ALA A 109 24.11 -1.97 32.27
N VAL A 110 23.71 -2.46 31.10
CA VAL A 110 22.57 -1.95 30.33
C VAL A 110 21.39 -2.91 30.47
N VAL A 111 20.20 -2.39 30.77
CA VAL A 111 18.98 -3.20 30.91
C VAL A 111 17.83 -2.60 30.12
N ALA A 112 16.99 -3.44 29.55
CA ALA A 112 15.73 -3.02 28.92
C ALA A 112 14.54 -3.40 29.80
N VAL A 113 13.63 -2.46 29.98
CA VAL A 113 12.39 -2.63 30.75
C VAL A 113 11.20 -2.55 29.80
N VAL A 114 10.44 -3.63 29.71
CA VAL A 114 9.14 -3.62 29.03
C VAL A 114 8.20 -2.73 29.85
N SER A 115 7.80 -1.61 29.28
CA SER A 115 7.14 -0.52 30.01
C SER A 115 5.71 -0.31 29.51
N ARG A 116 4.80 -0.12 30.47
CA ARG A 116 3.38 0.20 30.22
C ARG A 116 3.14 1.68 30.53
N VAL A 117 2.33 2.30 29.67
CA VAL A 117 1.96 3.71 29.82
C VAL A 117 0.44 3.83 29.82
N VAL A 118 -0.10 4.39 30.88
CA VAL A 118 -1.54 4.65 31.00
C VAL A 118 -1.93 5.78 30.06
N VAL A 119 -3.02 5.59 29.36
CA VAL A 119 -3.66 6.57 28.48
C VAL A 119 -5.13 6.73 28.83
N ASP A 120 -5.73 7.87 28.47
CA ASP A 120 -7.14 8.10 28.61
C ASP A 120 -7.92 7.35 27.51
N GLU A 121 -8.89 6.51 27.88
CA GLU A 121 -9.74 5.79 26.91
C GLU A 121 -10.61 6.72 26.06
N ASN A 122 -10.82 7.96 26.50
CA ASN A 122 -11.59 8.99 25.80
C ASN A 122 -10.69 9.95 24.97
N ASP A 123 -9.39 9.69 24.86
CA ASP A 123 -8.49 10.54 24.07
C ASP A 123 -9.01 10.70 22.64
N PRO A 124 -9.06 11.92 22.09
CA PRO A 124 -9.60 12.18 20.75
C PRO A 124 -8.91 11.39 19.63
N SER A 125 -7.65 10.95 19.82
CA SER A 125 -6.91 10.16 18.84
C SER A 125 -7.56 8.80 18.54
N PHE A 126 -8.35 8.23 19.48
CA PHE A 126 -9.10 7.00 19.22
C PHE A 126 -10.21 7.19 18.18
N LYS A 127 -10.78 8.39 18.09
CA LYS A 127 -11.78 8.75 17.07
C LYS A 127 -11.16 9.25 15.77
N ASN A 128 -9.96 9.82 15.85
CA ASN A 128 -9.25 10.37 14.69
C ASN A 128 -7.77 9.96 14.69
N PRO A 129 -7.46 8.72 14.29
CA PRO A 129 -6.09 8.20 14.27
C PRO A 129 -5.18 9.03 13.37
N THR A 130 -3.94 9.30 13.84
CA THR A 130 -2.97 10.11 13.09
C THR A 130 -1.55 9.54 13.06
N LYS A 131 -1.20 8.61 13.96
CA LYS A 131 0.15 8.08 14.09
C LYS A 131 0.46 7.07 12.99
N PRO A 132 1.37 7.36 12.05
CA PRO A 132 1.71 6.41 10.99
C PRO A 132 2.59 5.29 11.52
N ILE A 133 2.27 4.05 11.13
CA ILE A 133 3.03 2.83 11.47
C ILE A 133 3.28 1.98 10.21
N GLY A 134 4.25 1.07 10.29
CA GLY A 134 4.56 0.14 9.21
C GLY A 134 5.27 0.76 8.01
N PRO A 135 5.41 0.00 6.92
CA PRO A 135 6.02 0.46 5.68
C PRO A 135 5.15 1.49 4.97
N TYR A 136 5.74 2.12 3.97
CA TYR A 136 5.00 2.93 3.01
C TYR A 136 4.40 2.02 1.94
N PHE A 137 3.14 2.27 1.60
CA PHE A 137 2.45 1.62 0.51
C PHE A 137 2.28 2.59 -0.64
N GLU A 138 2.49 2.13 -1.87
CA GLU A 138 2.38 2.96 -3.04
C GLU A 138 0.94 3.11 -3.50
N ARG A 139 0.63 4.30 -4.01
CA ARG A 139 -0.72 4.65 -4.45
C ARG A 139 -1.22 3.74 -5.59
N SER A 140 -0.34 3.31 -6.49
CA SER A 140 -0.69 2.49 -7.64
C SER A 140 -1.24 1.12 -7.27
N GLN A 141 -0.71 0.49 -6.21
CA GLN A 141 -1.16 -0.81 -5.71
C GLN A 141 -2.62 -0.79 -5.25
N TYR A 142 -3.06 0.34 -4.70
CA TYR A 142 -4.40 0.53 -4.15
C TYR A 142 -5.43 0.97 -5.16
N ALA A 143 -5.05 1.97 -5.98
CA ALA A 143 -6.00 2.71 -6.79
C ALA A 143 -6.78 1.78 -7.71
N ASN A 144 -6.12 0.76 -8.27
CA ASN A 144 -6.71 -0.10 -9.27
C ASN A 144 -7.79 -1.03 -8.69
N LEU A 145 -7.43 -1.86 -7.72
CA LEU A 145 -8.35 -2.87 -7.15
C LEU A 145 -9.48 -2.25 -6.34
N VAL A 146 -9.20 -1.18 -5.59
CA VAL A 146 -10.24 -0.44 -4.84
C VAL A 146 -11.21 0.22 -5.80
N ASN A 147 -10.73 0.85 -6.86
CA ASN A 147 -11.59 1.49 -7.85
C ASN A 147 -12.49 0.46 -8.55
N ILE A 148 -11.99 -0.73 -8.83
CA ILE A 148 -12.78 -1.83 -9.44
C ILE A 148 -13.97 -2.23 -8.56
N LEU A 149 -13.74 -2.53 -7.27
CA LEU A 149 -14.82 -2.90 -6.35
C LEU A 149 -15.79 -1.73 -6.13
N GLU A 150 -15.27 -0.52 -5.93
CA GLU A 150 -16.12 0.66 -5.73
C GLU A 150 -16.95 0.97 -6.98
N GLY A 151 -16.37 0.83 -8.18
CA GLY A 151 -17.13 0.92 -9.43
C GLY A 151 -18.30 -0.07 -9.44
N TYR A 152 -18.04 -1.34 -9.12
CA TYR A 152 -19.08 -2.38 -9.04
C TYR A 152 -20.18 -2.03 -8.03
N ARG A 153 -19.80 -1.58 -6.82
CA ARG A 153 -20.75 -1.15 -5.78
C ARG A 153 -21.58 0.07 -6.22
N LEU A 154 -20.92 1.08 -6.78
CA LEU A 154 -21.57 2.30 -7.23
C LEU A 154 -22.57 2.02 -8.34
N GLY A 155 -22.20 1.20 -9.34
CA GLY A 155 -23.09 0.81 -10.41
C GLY A 155 -24.32 0.04 -9.90
N ALA A 156 -24.09 -0.91 -9.00
CA ALA A 156 -25.17 -1.66 -8.37
C ALA A 156 -26.13 -0.76 -7.59
N LYS A 157 -25.59 0.12 -6.75
CA LYS A 157 -26.38 1.08 -5.94
C LYS A 157 -27.05 2.17 -6.76
N TYR A 158 -26.48 2.53 -7.90
CA TYR A 158 -27.07 3.50 -8.82
C TYR A 158 -28.41 3.03 -9.38
N VAL A 159 -28.54 1.73 -9.65
CA VAL A 159 -29.76 1.12 -10.20
C VAL A 159 -30.68 0.63 -9.07
N ASN A 160 -30.13 -0.03 -8.06
CA ASN A 160 -30.89 -0.57 -6.95
C ASN A 160 -30.20 -0.23 -5.60
N PRO A 161 -30.64 0.82 -4.89
CA PRO A 161 -30.05 1.22 -3.61
C PRO A 161 -30.08 0.13 -2.52
N ASN A 162 -31.00 -0.84 -2.64
CA ASN A 162 -31.21 -1.90 -1.64
C ASN A 162 -30.36 -3.16 -1.92
N VAL A 163 -29.69 -3.25 -3.08
CA VAL A 163 -28.87 -4.42 -3.40
C VAL A 163 -27.73 -4.56 -2.40
N LYS A 164 -27.48 -5.79 -1.92
CA LYS A 164 -26.37 -6.13 -1.04
C LYS A 164 -25.20 -6.61 -1.88
N VAL A 165 -24.04 -5.97 -1.78
CA VAL A 165 -22.80 -6.41 -2.41
C VAL A 165 -21.94 -7.10 -1.37
N MET A 166 -21.72 -8.40 -1.55
CA MET A 166 -20.80 -9.19 -0.72
C MET A 166 -19.41 -9.14 -1.35
N GLY A 167 -18.37 -9.02 -0.53
CA GLY A 167 -16.98 -9.03 -1.02
C GLY A 167 -16.13 -10.03 -0.25
N SER A 168 -15.29 -10.80 -0.95
CA SER A 168 -14.28 -11.68 -0.39
C SER A 168 -12.96 -11.47 -1.10
N TYR A 169 -11.86 -11.61 -0.36
CA TYR A 169 -10.50 -11.58 -0.90
C TYR A 169 -9.79 -12.87 -0.54
N LEU A 170 -9.06 -13.44 -1.50
CA LEU A 170 -8.47 -14.76 -1.38
C LEU A 170 -7.10 -14.74 -0.70
N GLY A 171 -6.36 -13.62 -0.83
CA GLY A 171 -4.94 -13.53 -0.51
C GLY A 171 -4.10 -14.43 -1.43
N ASP A 172 -4.58 -14.65 -2.67
CA ASP A 172 -3.97 -15.57 -3.61
C ASP A 172 -4.53 -15.32 -5.03
N TRP A 173 -3.63 -15.27 -6.02
CA TRP A 173 -4.00 -15.08 -7.41
C TRP A 173 -4.03 -16.40 -8.21
N ASP A 174 -3.42 -17.48 -7.67
CA ASP A 174 -3.07 -18.68 -8.40
C ASP A 174 -3.78 -19.95 -7.91
N SER A 175 -4.75 -19.83 -6.97
CA SER A 175 -5.49 -20.97 -6.41
C SER A 175 -6.97 -20.97 -6.81
N PRO A 176 -7.35 -21.71 -7.87
CA PRO A 176 -8.76 -21.91 -8.25
C PRO A 176 -9.62 -22.49 -7.11
N GLU A 177 -9.04 -23.33 -6.25
CA GLU A 177 -9.74 -23.96 -5.12
C GLU A 177 -10.23 -22.90 -4.13
N LYS A 178 -9.38 -21.93 -3.77
CA LYS A 178 -9.77 -20.82 -2.90
C LYS A 178 -10.83 -19.93 -3.56
N GLY A 179 -10.68 -19.69 -4.87
CA GLY A 179 -11.68 -18.95 -5.66
C GLY A 179 -13.05 -19.63 -5.61
N LYS A 180 -13.07 -20.93 -5.81
CA LYS A 180 -14.29 -21.75 -5.77
C LYS A 180 -14.92 -21.75 -4.38
N GLU A 181 -14.13 -21.94 -3.32
CA GLU A 181 -14.61 -21.91 -1.94
C GLU A 181 -15.26 -20.57 -1.59
N ALA A 182 -14.60 -19.45 -1.89
CA ALA A 182 -15.11 -18.11 -1.63
C ALA A 182 -16.42 -17.84 -2.39
N ALA A 183 -16.50 -18.26 -3.66
CA ALA A 183 -17.72 -18.11 -4.45
C ALA A 183 -18.86 -18.97 -3.90
N LEU A 184 -18.62 -20.21 -3.53
CA LEU A 184 -19.62 -21.09 -2.92
C LEU A 184 -20.18 -20.51 -1.61
N LEU A 185 -19.34 -19.90 -0.77
CA LEU A 185 -19.79 -19.23 0.46
C LEU A 185 -20.74 -18.08 0.14
N GLN A 186 -20.44 -17.26 -0.87
CA GLN A 186 -21.30 -16.15 -1.29
C GLN A 186 -22.60 -16.65 -1.93
N ILE A 187 -22.55 -17.67 -2.80
CA ILE A 187 -23.73 -18.28 -3.42
C ILE A 187 -24.64 -18.89 -2.35
N ASN A 188 -24.09 -19.64 -1.39
CA ASN A 188 -24.86 -20.20 -0.29
C ASN A 188 -25.48 -19.11 0.63
N SER A 189 -24.90 -17.92 0.63
CA SER A 189 -25.44 -16.73 1.31
C SER A 189 -26.45 -15.95 0.45
N GLY A 190 -26.77 -16.45 -0.75
CA GLY A 190 -27.82 -15.92 -1.62
C GLY A 190 -27.32 -15.10 -2.81
N ALA A 191 -26.01 -14.97 -3.04
CA ALA A 191 -25.52 -14.29 -4.24
C ALA A 191 -25.86 -15.08 -5.50
N ASP A 192 -26.49 -14.42 -6.49
CA ASP A 192 -26.90 -15.04 -7.75
C ASP A 192 -26.19 -14.47 -8.98
N LEU A 193 -25.34 -13.45 -8.79
CA LEU A 193 -24.36 -12.96 -9.76
C LEU A 193 -23.06 -12.64 -9.02
N ILE A 194 -21.89 -13.07 -9.55
CA ILE A 194 -20.59 -12.87 -8.93
C ILE A 194 -19.59 -12.32 -9.94
N LEU A 195 -18.96 -11.20 -9.60
CA LEU A 195 -17.77 -10.67 -10.28
C LEU A 195 -16.51 -11.21 -9.60
N HIS A 196 -15.55 -11.67 -10.38
CA HIS A 196 -14.21 -11.92 -9.87
C HIS A 196 -13.17 -10.95 -10.47
N VAL A 197 -12.13 -10.66 -9.69
CA VAL A 197 -10.89 -10.01 -10.12
C VAL A 197 -9.76 -10.72 -9.39
N ALA A 198 -9.42 -11.94 -9.84
CA ALA A 198 -8.60 -12.88 -9.10
C ALA A 198 -7.74 -13.79 -10.01
N ASP A 199 -7.42 -13.36 -11.21
CA ASP A 199 -6.60 -14.05 -12.22
C ASP A 199 -6.91 -15.56 -12.30
N THR A 200 -5.92 -16.44 -12.10
CA THR A 200 -6.09 -17.90 -12.13
C THR A 200 -7.10 -18.38 -11.07
N SER A 201 -7.10 -17.78 -9.88
CA SER A 201 -8.09 -18.10 -8.83
C SER A 201 -9.53 -17.80 -9.27
N GLY A 202 -9.71 -16.85 -10.18
CA GLY A 202 -11.02 -16.49 -10.76
C GLY A 202 -11.67 -17.62 -11.55
N LYS A 203 -10.88 -18.55 -12.10
CA LYS A 203 -11.41 -19.76 -12.78
C LYS A 203 -12.28 -20.59 -11.85
N GLY A 204 -11.87 -20.71 -10.58
CA GLY A 204 -12.66 -21.41 -9.55
C GLY A 204 -13.98 -20.68 -9.22
N VAL A 205 -14.00 -19.35 -9.27
CA VAL A 205 -15.25 -18.58 -9.10
C VAL A 205 -16.23 -18.87 -10.23
N ILE A 206 -15.74 -18.88 -11.46
CA ILE A 206 -16.56 -19.19 -12.65
C ILE A 206 -17.07 -20.64 -12.58
N GLU A 207 -16.23 -21.58 -12.16
CA GLU A 207 -16.61 -22.98 -11.99
C GLU A 207 -17.72 -23.14 -10.94
N ALA A 208 -17.60 -22.50 -9.77
CA ALA A 208 -18.62 -22.51 -8.73
C ALA A 208 -19.96 -21.94 -9.22
N ALA A 209 -19.94 -20.84 -9.97
CA ALA A 209 -21.12 -20.23 -10.55
C ALA A 209 -21.79 -21.18 -11.55
N ASN A 210 -21.00 -21.85 -12.41
CA ASN A 210 -21.50 -22.82 -13.38
C ASN A 210 -22.11 -24.05 -12.70
N GLU A 211 -21.49 -24.58 -11.66
CA GLU A 211 -22.00 -25.73 -10.87
C GLU A 211 -23.32 -25.39 -10.16
N LYS A 212 -23.46 -24.18 -9.67
CA LYS A 212 -24.65 -23.74 -8.92
C LYS A 212 -25.74 -23.13 -9.81
N GLY A 213 -25.49 -22.95 -11.11
CA GLY A 213 -26.45 -22.37 -12.04
C GLY A 213 -26.73 -20.89 -11.79
N VAL A 214 -25.76 -20.15 -11.23
CA VAL A 214 -25.78 -18.69 -11.08
C VAL A 214 -24.88 -18.03 -12.11
N PHE A 215 -24.98 -16.71 -12.29
CA PHE A 215 -24.15 -16.02 -13.26
C PHE A 215 -22.82 -15.54 -12.66
N ALA A 216 -21.78 -15.57 -13.50
CA ALA A 216 -20.50 -14.95 -13.22
C ALA A 216 -20.22 -13.83 -14.23
N PHE A 217 -19.39 -12.87 -13.82
CA PHE A 217 -18.75 -11.90 -14.69
C PHE A 217 -17.27 -12.17 -14.78
N GLY A 218 -16.75 -12.20 -16.00
CA GLY A 218 -15.32 -12.31 -16.26
C GLY A 218 -14.60 -10.97 -16.11
N ALA A 219 -13.28 -11.02 -16.04
CA ALA A 219 -12.42 -9.87 -15.82
C ALA A 219 -11.22 -9.83 -16.79
N VAL A 220 -10.86 -8.63 -17.22
CA VAL A 220 -9.68 -8.30 -18.05
C VAL A 220 -9.78 -8.81 -19.49
N GLY A 221 -10.15 -10.06 -19.70
CA GLY A 221 -10.40 -10.69 -21.00
C GLY A 221 -11.83 -11.21 -21.09
N ASP A 222 -12.30 -11.53 -22.31
CA ASP A 222 -13.55 -12.25 -22.48
C ASP A 222 -13.37 -13.70 -22.05
N GLN A 223 -13.95 -14.05 -20.90
CA GLN A 223 -13.84 -15.37 -20.28
C GLN A 223 -15.04 -16.28 -20.55
N HIS A 224 -15.89 -15.90 -21.51
CA HIS A 224 -17.09 -16.65 -21.89
C HIS A 224 -16.81 -18.14 -22.12
N GLN A 225 -15.70 -18.48 -22.81
CA GLN A 225 -15.35 -19.84 -23.17
C GLN A 225 -15.05 -20.75 -21.95
N LEU A 226 -14.76 -20.17 -20.77
CA LEU A 226 -14.51 -20.96 -19.55
C LEU A 226 -15.80 -21.64 -19.04
N ALA A 227 -16.94 -20.96 -19.17
CA ALA A 227 -18.25 -21.49 -18.81
C ALA A 227 -19.37 -20.76 -19.59
N PRO A 228 -19.67 -21.18 -20.85
CA PRO A 228 -20.63 -20.49 -21.71
C PRO A 228 -22.06 -20.37 -21.15
N LYS A 229 -22.39 -21.20 -20.15
CA LYS A 229 -23.71 -21.19 -19.49
C LYS A 229 -23.75 -20.35 -18.22
N ALA A 230 -22.60 -19.88 -17.72
CA ALA A 230 -22.49 -19.15 -16.48
C ALA A 230 -21.89 -17.74 -16.66
N VAL A 231 -20.90 -17.55 -17.54
CA VAL A 231 -20.28 -16.24 -17.77
C VAL A 231 -21.23 -15.39 -18.62
N LEU A 232 -21.95 -14.48 -17.95
CA LEU A 232 -22.93 -13.62 -18.59
C LEU A 232 -22.27 -12.60 -19.52
N THR A 233 -21.21 -11.99 -19.08
CA THR A 233 -20.32 -11.08 -19.82
C THR A 233 -19.02 -10.90 -19.04
N SER A 234 -18.07 -10.17 -19.61
CA SER A 234 -16.81 -9.81 -18.96
C SER A 234 -16.54 -8.32 -19.15
N PHE A 235 -15.94 -7.64 -18.16
CA PHE A 235 -15.27 -6.39 -18.50
C PHE A 235 -13.92 -6.71 -19.14
N VAL A 236 -13.63 -6.09 -20.25
CA VAL A 236 -12.44 -6.38 -21.06
C VAL A 236 -11.58 -5.15 -21.17
N LEU A 237 -10.25 -5.36 -21.08
CA LEU A 237 -9.24 -4.36 -21.39
C LEU A 237 -8.73 -4.62 -22.80
N ASP A 238 -8.85 -3.66 -23.69
CA ASP A 238 -8.24 -3.73 -25.04
C ASP A 238 -6.74 -3.46 -24.95
N ILE A 239 -6.01 -4.47 -24.48
CA ILE A 239 -4.54 -4.41 -24.29
C ILE A 239 -3.86 -4.27 -25.66
N ASP A 240 -4.43 -4.82 -26.73
CA ASP A 240 -3.93 -4.64 -28.09
C ASP A 240 -3.85 -3.15 -28.42
N LYS A 241 -4.92 -2.41 -28.19
CA LYS A 241 -5.00 -0.97 -28.44
C LYS A 241 -4.08 -0.16 -27.52
N ALA A 242 -3.93 -0.60 -26.26
CA ALA A 242 -3.04 0.05 -25.31
C ALA A 242 -1.56 -0.11 -25.71
N PHE A 243 -1.16 -1.31 -26.13
CA PHE A 243 0.21 -1.57 -26.57
C PHE A 243 0.52 -0.91 -27.91
N ASP A 244 -0.45 -0.88 -28.82
CA ASP A 244 -0.37 -0.15 -30.08
C ASP A 244 -0.14 1.36 -29.83
N HIS A 245 -0.84 1.95 -28.87
CA HIS A 245 -0.64 3.33 -28.46
C HIS A 245 0.77 3.57 -27.91
N ALA A 246 1.25 2.70 -27.00
CA ALA A 246 2.60 2.78 -26.45
C ALA A 246 3.67 2.71 -27.55
N LEU A 247 3.51 1.78 -28.48
CA LEU A 247 4.41 1.61 -29.60
C LEU A 247 4.47 2.85 -30.49
N ARG A 248 3.30 3.41 -30.84
CA ARG A 248 3.19 4.61 -31.68
C ARG A 248 3.85 5.82 -31.05
N MET A 249 3.68 6.04 -29.75
CA MET A 249 4.36 7.14 -29.04
C MET A 249 5.88 7.09 -29.26
N VAL A 250 6.48 5.90 -29.22
CA VAL A 250 7.92 5.74 -29.42
C VAL A 250 8.30 5.87 -30.90
N ALA A 251 7.60 5.17 -31.78
CA ALA A 251 7.88 5.11 -33.20
C ALA A 251 7.77 6.48 -33.91
N GLU A 252 6.84 7.31 -33.47
CA GLU A 252 6.61 8.65 -34.02
C GLU A 252 7.42 9.74 -33.31
N GLY A 253 8.28 9.37 -32.36
CA GLY A 253 9.11 10.32 -31.61
C GLY A 253 8.29 11.25 -30.69
N ARG A 254 7.04 10.89 -30.38
CA ARG A 254 6.08 11.67 -29.58
C ARG A 254 5.96 11.15 -28.15
N PHE A 255 6.94 10.38 -27.68
CA PHE A 255 6.88 9.81 -26.34
C PHE A 255 6.90 10.93 -25.28
N GLU A 256 5.88 10.93 -24.45
CA GLU A 256 5.76 11.81 -23.30
C GLU A 256 5.66 10.99 -22.02
N GLY A 257 6.48 11.31 -21.01
CA GLY A 257 6.44 10.68 -19.70
C GLY A 257 5.22 11.13 -18.90
N LYS A 258 4.03 10.66 -19.30
CA LYS A 258 2.72 11.02 -18.71
C LYS A 258 1.94 9.78 -18.28
N ILE A 259 0.91 10.01 -17.46
CA ILE A 259 -0.07 8.98 -17.10
C ILE A 259 -1.29 9.15 -18.02
N PHE A 260 -1.54 8.15 -18.86
CA PHE A 260 -2.71 8.07 -19.73
C PHE A 260 -3.81 7.30 -19.01
N LYS A 261 -5.05 7.83 -19.01
CA LYS A 261 -6.21 7.24 -18.32
C LYS A 261 -7.36 6.97 -19.32
N PRO A 262 -7.22 5.97 -20.19
CA PRO A 262 -8.28 5.61 -21.13
C PRO A 262 -9.47 4.98 -20.39
N GLY A 263 -10.67 5.48 -20.71
CA GLY A 263 -11.92 5.04 -20.11
C GLY A 263 -12.63 3.96 -20.90
N ILE A 264 -13.96 3.90 -20.72
CA ILE A 264 -14.85 2.95 -21.40
C ILE A 264 -15.12 3.37 -22.85
N GLU A 265 -15.37 2.36 -23.69
CA GLU A 265 -15.89 2.50 -25.05
C GLU A 265 -17.06 1.56 -25.32
N ALA A 266 -17.78 1.79 -26.41
CA ALA A 266 -19.00 1.07 -26.71
C ALA A 266 -18.80 -0.42 -27.06
N GLY A 267 -17.59 -0.82 -27.46
CA GLY A 267 -17.25 -2.20 -27.79
C GLY A 267 -15.88 -2.31 -28.44
N LYS A 268 -15.44 -3.53 -28.69
CA LYS A 268 -14.13 -3.80 -29.31
C LYS A 268 -14.05 -3.19 -30.72
N GLY A 269 -12.93 -2.49 -30.98
CA GLY A 269 -12.64 -1.94 -32.30
C GLY A 269 -13.42 -0.69 -32.66
N THR A 270 -14.11 -0.05 -31.71
CA THR A 270 -14.68 1.28 -31.91
C THR A 270 -13.60 2.33 -32.05
N SER A 271 -13.90 3.43 -32.76
CA SER A 271 -12.94 4.54 -32.98
C SER A 271 -12.72 5.44 -31.76
N GLY A 272 -13.30 5.09 -30.60
CA GLY A 272 -13.15 5.82 -29.34
C GLY A 272 -11.75 5.75 -28.76
N GLU A 273 -11.44 6.63 -27.81
CA GLU A 273 -10.15 6.68 -27.10
C GLU A 273 -10.07 5.70 -25.92
N GLY A 274 -11.17 5.04 -25.57
CA GLY A 274 -11.23 4.09 -24.46
C GLY A 274 -10.58 2.75 -24.78
N ILE A 275 -10.22 2.02 -23.74
CA ILE A 275 -9.70 0.64 -23.82
C ILE A 275 -10.48 -0.31 -22.90
N VAL A 276 -11.56 0.14 -22.27
CA VAL A 276 -12.41 -0.68 -21.40
C VAL A 276 -13.76 -0.87 -22.11
N TYR A 277 -14.26 -2.11 -22.19
CA TYR A 277 -15.58 -2.39 -22.74
C TYR A 277 -16.18 -3.65 -22.11
N LEU A 278 -17.48 -3.90 -22.34
CA LEU A 278 -18.14 -5.14 -21.96
C LEU A 278 -18.16 -6.11 -23.15
N ALA A 279 -17.83 -7.39 -22.89
CA ALA A 279 -17.95 -8.46 -23.87
C ALA A 279 -19.43 -8.71 -24.25
N PRO A 280 -19.71 -9.29 -25.42
CA PRO A 280 -21.06 -9.72 -25.79
C PRO A 280 -21.64 -10.74 -24.80
N PHE A 281 -22.96 -10.85 -24.72
CA PHE A 281 -23.63 -11.87 -23.91
C PHE A 281 -23.58 -13.28 -24.52
N ASN A 282 -23.17 -13.40 -25.77
CA ASN A 282 -23.04 -14.65 -26.51
C ASN A 282 -24.29 -15.55 -26.38
N GLU A 283 -24.16 -16.82 -25.99
CA GLU A 283 -25.27 -17.76 -25.83
C GLU A 283 -26.27 -17.34 -24.74
N LEU A 284 -25.85 -16.47 -23.84
CA LEU A 284 -26.71 -15.96 -22.76
C LEU A 284 -27.47 -14.68 -23.15
N ASP A 285 -27.37 -14.22 -24.39
CA ASP A 285 -28.04 -12.99 -24.83
C ASP A 285 -29.57 -13.05 -24.61
N SER A 286 -30.19 -14.21 -24.84
CA SER A 286 -31.61 -14.42 -24.58
C SER A 286 -32.00 -14.46 -23.10
N LYS A 287 -31.04 -14.56 -22.19
CA LYS A 287 -31.25 -14.51 -20.73
C LYS A 287 -31.30 -13.10 -20.18
N VAL A 288 -30.81 -12.12 -20.93
CA VAL A 288 -30.83 -10.70 -20.55
C VAL A 288 -32.09 -10.05 -21.18
N PRO A 289 -33.00 -9.51 -20.38
CA PRO A 289 -34.18 -8.83 -20.90
C PRO A 289 -33.82 -7.63 -21.79
N ASP A 290 -34.64 -7.35 -22.78
CA ASP A 290 -34.36 -6.28 -23.76
C ASP A 290 -34.35 -4.88 -23.14
N ASP A 291 -35.18 -4.64 -22.13
CA ASP A 291 -35.16 -3.40 -21.36
C ASP A 291 -33.86 -3.24 -20.54
N VAL A 292 -33.33 -4.34 -20.00
CA VAL A 292 -32.00 -4.37 -19.31
C VAL A 292 -30.89 -4.06 -20.31
N LYS A 293 -30.91 -4.67 -21.52
CA LYS A 293 -29.95 -4.38 -22.59
C LYS A 293 -29.99 -2.91 -23.00
N ALA A 294 -31.19 -2.39 -23.20
CA ALA A 294 -31.39 -0.99 -23.58
C ALA A 294 -30.88 -0.04 -22.49
N ARG A 295 -31.18 -0.34 -21.22
CA ARG A 295 -30.70 0.44 -20.08
C ARG A 295 -29.19 0.39 -19.95
N LEU A 296 -28.58 -0.79 -20.10
CA LEU A 296 -27.12 -0.96 -20.05
C LEU A 296 -26.44 -0.15 -21.17
N LYS A 297 -26.98 -0.21 -22.39
CA LYS A 297 -26.47 0.59 -23.52
C LYS A 297 -26.54 2.08 -23.24
N GLN A 298 -27.64 2.56 -22.65
CA GLN A 298 -27.79 3.96 -22.27
C GLN A 298 -26.77 4.36 -21.20
N LEU A 299 -26.58 3.54 -20.15
CA LEU A 299 -25.61 3.78 -19.11
C LEU A 299 -24.18 3.82 -19.68
N THR A 300 -23.85 2.91 -20.59
CA THR A 300 -22.55 2.91 -21.29
C THR A 300 -22.33 4.25 -22.00
N GLN A 301 -23.33 4.72 -22.76
CA GLN A 301 -23.23 5.99 -23.45
C GLN A 301 -23.13 7.18 -22.49
N ASP A 302 -23.89 7.16 -21.40
CA ASP A 302 -23.86 8.22 -20.40
C ASP A 302 -22.50 8.31 -19.68
N VAL A 303 -21.78 7.20 -19.49
CA VAL A 303 -20.41 7.19 -18.98
C VAL A 303 -19.43 7.71 -20.04
N ILE A 304 -19.55 7.28 -21.30
CA ILE A 304 -18.73 7.77 -22.43
C ILE A 304 -18.88 9.29 -22.57
N ASP A 305 -20.12 9.79 -22.55
CA ASP A 305 -20.46 11.21 -22.67
C ASP A 305 -20.09 12.03 -21.40
N LYS A 306 -19.56 11.37 -20.36
CA LYS A 306 -19.27 11.99 -19.05
C LYS A 306 -20.50 12.60 -18.35
N LYS A 307 -21.73 12.17 -18.69
CA LYS A 307 -22.95 12.47 -17.95
C LYS A 307 -22.99 11.74 -16.61
N ILE A 308 -22.42 10.53 -16.57
CA ILE A 308 -22.14 9.78 -15.36
C ILE A 308 -20.63 9.76 -15.18
N LEU A 309 -20.17 10.39 -14.11
CA LEU A 309 -18.77 10.34 -13.70
C LEU A 309 -18.62 9.23 -12.65
N VAL A 310 -17.91 8.15 -13.01
CA VAL A 310 -17.56 7.10 -12.05
C VAL A 310 -16.32 7.55 -11.31
N PRO A 311 -16.45 7.94 -10.02
CA PRO A 311 -15.33 8.53 -9.29
C PRO A 311 -14.23 7.50 -9.08
N GLU A 312 -13.00 7.97 -9.21
CA GLU A 312 -11.86 7.29 -8.62
C GLU A 312 -11.86 7.61 -7.12
N LYS A 313 -11.82 6.60 -6.27
CA LYS A 313 -11.67 6.81 -4.82
C LYS A 313 -10.35 7.48 -4.47
N TYR A 314 -9.38 7.37 -5.38
CA TYR A 314 -8.06 7.97 -5.27
C TYR A 314 -7.70 8.69 -6.58
N THR A 315 -7.93 10.00 -6.65
CA THR A 315 -7.67 10.83 -7.83
C THR A 315 -6.24 11.36 -7.87
N VAL A 316 -5.57 11.27 -9.02
CA VAL A 316 -4.42 12.14 -9.37
C VAL A 316 -4.95 13.16 -10.36
N MET A 317 -4.92 14.44 -10.02
CA MET A 317 -5.23 15.51 -10.96
C MET A 317 -4.14 15.58 -12.03
N MET A 318 -4.42 15.16 -13.25
CA MET A 318 -3.66 15.45 -14.47
C MET A 318 -4.64 15.46 -15.65
N ASP A 319 -4.44 16.39 -16.58
CA ASP A 319 -5.27 16.54 -17.77
C ASP A 319 -5.19 15.30 -18.67
N PRO A 320 -6.33 14.81 -19.23
CA PRO A 320 -6.32 13.70 -20.15
C PRO A 320 -5.70 14.13 -21.50
N PRO A 321 -4.71 13.41 -22.02
CA PRO A 321 -4.23 13.63 -23.38
C PRO A 321 -5.19 13.00 -24.40
N LYS A 322 -5.36 13.66 -25.53
CA LYS A 322 -6.10 13.13 -26.68
C LYS A 322 -5.30 12.02 -27.35
N VAL A 323 -5.88 10.83 -27.46
CA VAL A 323 -5.33 9.71 -28.22
C VAL A 323 -5.78 9.86 -29.68
N SER A 324 -4.88 10.19 -30.60
CA SER A 324 -5.19 10.30 -32.02
C SER A 324 -5.09 8.94 -32.73
N SER A 325 -6.04 8.64 -33.61
CA SER A 325 -6.15 7.39 -34.38
C SER A 325 -5.53 7.48 -35.79
N GLU A 326 -4.40 8.17 -35.96
CA GLU A 326 -3.78 8.30 -37.30
C GLU A 326 -2.92 7.08 -37.68
N SER A 327 -2.96 6.74 -38.98
CA SER A 327 -2.30 5.59 -39.58
C SER A 327 -0.77 5.72 -39.60
N MET A 328 -0.07 4.62 -39.37
CA MET A 328 1.39 4.53 -39.38
C MET A 328 1.97 4.68 -40.79
N GLY A 329 2.75 5.71 -41.03
CA GLY A 329 3.64 5.84 -42.21
C GLY A 329 5.06 5.43 -41.85
N GLY A 330 5.69 4.65 -42.73
CA GLY A 330 7.05 4.10 -42.80
C GLY A 330 7.96 4.27 -41.57
N GLN A 331 8.15 3.21 -40.77
CA GLN A 331 8.91 3.25 -39.53
C GLN A 331 10.11 2.32 -39.50
N SER A 332 11.16 2.73 -38.76
CA SER A 332 12.26 1.86 -38.40
C SER A 332 11.79 0.73 -37.48
N LYS A 333 12.32 -0.47 -37.68
CA LYS A 333 12.03 -1.65 -36.84
C LYS A 333 12.47 -1.37 -35.40
N LEU A 334 11.52 -1.37 -34.45
CA LEU A 334 11.80 -1.20 -33.03
C LEU A 334 12.06 -2.54 -32.35
N LYS A 335 12.86 -2.51 -31.29
CA LYS A 335 13.11 -3.63 -30.38
C LYS A 335 12.27 -3.42 -29.12
N VAL A 336 11.27 -4.28 -28.89
CA VAL A 336 10.26 -4.16 -27.84
C VAL A 336 10.35 -5.32 -26.87
N ALA A 337 10.37 -5.06 -25.56
CA ALA A 337 10.27 -6.10 -24.54
C ALA A 337 8.93 -5.98 -23.81
N LEU A 338 8.23 -7.11 -23.62
CA LEU A 338 7.17 -7.28 -22.62
C LEU A 338 7.74 -8.00 -21.41
N VAL A 339 7.57 -7.43 -20.21
CA VAL A 339 7.97 -8.03 -18.94
C VAL A 339 6.79 -8.00 -17.95
N THR A 340 6.57 -9.11 -17.23
CA THR A 340 5.51 -9.25 -16.25
C THR A 340 5.85 -10.28 -15.18
N ASP A 341 5.25 -10.15 -14.00
CA ASP A 341 5.27 -11.12 -12.91
C ASP A 341 4.15 -12.18 -13.04
N ALA A 342 3.11 -11.91 -13.86
CA ALA A 342 2.05 -12.86 -14.16
C ALA A 342 2.51 -13.96 -15.11
N LEU A 343 1.80 -15.09 -15.12
CA LEU A 343 2.03 -16.19 -16.07
C LEU A 343 1.31 -15.93 -17.39
N PHE A 344 1.96 -16.16 -18.52
CA PHE A 344 1.30 -16.10 -19.84
C PHE A 344 0.23 -17.19 -20.04
N SER A 345 0.18 -18.18 -19.15
CA SER A 345 -0.82 -19.26 -19.17
C SER A 345 -2.02 -19.01 -18.25
N ASP A 346 -2.13 -17.84 -17.61
CA ASP A 346 -3.20 -17.55 -16.64
C ASP A 346 -4.61 -17.50 -17.25
N GLY A 347 -4.71 -17.34 -18.58
CA GLY A 347 -5.97 -17.21 -19.32
C GLY A 347 -6.68 -15.86 -19.11
N GLY A 348 -5.98 -14.88 -18.54
CA GLY A 348 -6.49 -13.54 -18.25
C GLY A 348 -5.43 -12.47 -18.44
N TRP A 349 -4.87 -11.96 -17.36
CA TRP A 349 -3.99 -10.81 -17.30
C TRP A 349 -2.69 -10.98 -18.11
N GLY A 350 -1.91 -12.03 -17.82
CA GLY A 350 -0.66 -12.32 -18.51
C GLY A 350 -0.89 -12.80 -19.95
N ALA A 351 -1.88 -13.69 -20.15
CA ALA A 351 -2.21 -14.23 -21.47
C ALA A 351 -2.62 -13.13 -22.46
N THR A 352 -3.43 -12.15 -22.04
CA THR A 352 -3.85 -11.03 -22.88
C THR A 352 -2.69 -10.12 -23.24
N ALA A 353 -1.79 -9.84 -22.32
CA ALA A 353 -0.59 -9.05 -22.59
C ALA A 353 0.36 -9.73 -23.58
N PHE A 354 0.58 -11.05 -23.40
CA PHE A 354 1.38 -11.84 -24.33
C PHE A 354 0.82 -11.81 -25.76
N ASN A 355 -0.50 -12.03 -25.91
CA ASN A 355 -1.16 -12.00 -27.19
C ASN A 355 -1.07 -10.61 -27.87
N ALA A 356 -1.22 -9.53 -27.09
CA ALA A 356 -1.06 -8.17 -27.57
C ALA A 356 0.38 -7.89 -28.04
N ALA A 357 1.39 -8.31 -27.27
CA ALA A 357 2.80 -8.17 -27.65
C ALA A 357 3.11 -8.95 -28.94
N LYS A 358 2.60 -10.19 -29.08
CA LYS A 358 2.77 -10.98 -30.31
C LYS A 358 2.12 -10.36 -31.55
N LYS A 359 1.05 -9.58 -31.38
CA LYS A 359 0.48 -8.79 -32.48
C LYS A 359 1.39 -7.65 -32.92
N LEU A 360 2.15 -7.02 -32.01
CA LEU A 360 3.16 -6.02 -32.41
C LEU A 360 4.23 -6.64 -33.31
N GLU A 361 4.60 -7.90 -33.07
CA GLU A 361 5.54 -8.65 -33.91
C GLU A 361 4.91 -8.99 -35.27
N THR A 362 3.74 -9.63 -35.26
CA THR A 362 3.11 -10.19 -36.48
C THR A 362 2.48 -9.13 -37.37
N LYS A 363 1.87 -8.08 -36.81
CA LYS A 363 1.18 -7.03 -37.56
C LYS A 363 2.09 -5.92 -38.05
N TYR A 364 3.11 -5.57 -37.26
CA TYR A 364 3.96 -4.41 -37.54
C TYR A 364 5.43 -4.76 -37.82
N GLY A 365 5.84 -6.02 -37.67
CA GLY A 365 7.17 -6.50 -38.00
C GLY A 365 8.27 -6.07 -37.02
N HIS A 366 7.91 -5.63 -35.81
CA HIS A 366 8.87 -5.28 -34.77
C HIS A 366 9.53 -6.52 -34.16
N GLU A 367 10.71 -6.33 -33.54
CA GLU A 367 11.37 -7.39 -32.78
C GLU A 367 10.78 -7.40 -31.36
N VAL A 368 10.09 -8.47 -30.98
CA VAL A 368 9.37 -8.54 -29.70
C VAL A 368 9.87 -9.70 -28.84
N SER A 369 10.35 -9.41 -27.64
CA SER A 369 10.68 -10.39 -26.60
C SER A 369 9.65 -10.34 -25.49
N CYS A 370 9.24 -11.50 -24.97
CA CYS A 370 8.30 -11.60 -23.88
C CYS A 370 8.90 -12.44 -22.74
N THR A 371 8.78 -11.96 -21.50
CA THR A 371 9.24 -12.65 -20.28
C THR A 371 8.17 -12.54 -19.20
N ASP A 372 7.75 -13.67 -18.68
CA ASP A 372 6.75 -13.79 -17.62
C ASP A 372 7.35 -14.35 -16.32
N ASN A 373 6.49 -14.49 -15.31
CA ASN A 373 6.82 -15.09 -14.01
C ASN A 373 8.06 -14.48 -13.33
N ILE A 374 8.26 -13.18 -13.49
CA ILE A 374 9.40 -12.47 -12.89
C ILE A 374 9.06 -12.19 -11.43
N ALA A 375 9.87 -12.70 -10.50
CA ALA A 375 9.67 -12.43 -9.08
C ALA A 375 9.78 -10.92 -8.78
N ILE A 376 9.01 -10.44 -7.80
CA ILE A 376 9.00 -9.00 -7.43
C ILE A 376 10.40 -8.50 -7.06
N SER A 377 11.24 -9.33 -6.42
CA SER A 377 12.65 -9.02 -6.12
C SER A 377 13.51 -8.81 -7.37
N ASP A 378 13.11 -9.38 -8.51
CA ASP A 378 13.89 -9.41 -9.75
C ASP A 378 13.41 -8.38 -10.79
N ILE A 379 12.39 -7.59 -10.47
CA ILE A 379 11.83 -6.56 -11.36
C ILE A 379 12.91 -5.56 -11.81
N GLU A 380 13.63 -4.95 -10.87
CA GLU A 380 14.69 -3.98 -11.23
C GLU A 380 15.83 -4.63 -12.03
N PRO A 381 16.40 -5.79 -11.64
CA PRO A 381 17.34 -6.54 -12.46
C PRO A 381 16.83 -6.83 -13.88
N ALA A 382 15.58 -7.25 -14.04
CA ALA A 382 14.99 -7.54 -15.34
C ALA A 382 14.90 -6.30 -16.24
N LEU A 383 14.45 -5.16 -15.70
CA LEU A 383 14.42 -3.88 -16.44
C LEU A 383 15.81 -3.44 -16.86
N ARG A 384 16.83 -3.56 -16.00
CA ARG A 384 18.22 -3.24 -16.31
C ARG A 384 18.80 -4.15 -17.39
N SER A 385 18.51 -5.46 -17.33
CA SER A 385 18.95 -6.42 -18.36
C SER A 385 18.41 -6.02 -19.72
N ARG A 386 17.10 -5.80 -19.85
CA ARG A 386 16.50 -5.40 -21.12
C ARG A 386 17.01 -4.05 -21.63
N SER A 387 17.24 -3.09 -20.73
CA SER A 387 17.82 -1.79 -21.11
C SER A 387 19.25 -1.94 -21.63
N ASN A 388 20.08 -2.79 -21.00
CA ASN A 388 21.46 -3.10 -21.47
C ASN A 388 21.46 -3.83 -22.82
N GLU A 389 20.46 -4.65 -23.10
CA GLU A 389 20.29 -5.35 -24.38
C GLU A 389 19.83 -4.40 -25.52
N GLY A 390 19.62 -3.12 -25.21
CA GLY A 390 19.30 -2.08 -26.18
C GLY A 390 17.87 -2.11 -26.70
N TYR A 391 16.90 -2.47 -25.86
CA TYR A 391 15.49 -2.35 -26.20
C TYR A 391 15.07 -0.88 -26.28
N ASP A 392 14.33 -0.52 -27.35
CA ASP A 392 13.80 0.82 -27.57
C ASP A 392 12.61 1.11 -26.64
N LEU A 393 11.75 0.09 -26.46
CA LEU A 393 10.56 0.14 -25.63
C LEU A 393 10.49 -1.08 -24.71
N ILE A 394 10.29 -0.84 -23.42
CA ILE A 394 9.97 -1.88 -22.43
C ILE A 394 8.55 -1.64 -21.94
N ILE A 395 7.64 -2.58 -22.22
CA ILE A 395 6.29 -2.60 -21.69
C ILE A 395 6.31 -3.45 -20.42
N ALA A 396 6.16 -2.80 -19.29
CA ALA A 396 6.13 -3.40 -17.96
C ALA A 396 4.67 -3.58 -17.54
N HIS A 397 4.20 -4.83 -17.55
CA HIS A 397 2.79 -5.17 -17.37
C HIS A 397 2.49 -5.50 -15.92
N GLY A 398 2.00 -4.51 -15.19
CA GLY A 398 1.68 -4.54 -13.76
C GLY A 398 2.07 -3.24 -13.05
N PHE A 399 1.32 -2.85 -12.04
CA PHE A 399 1.56 -1.60 -11.29
C PHE A 399 2.87 -1.64 -10.49
N GLN A 400 3.29 -2.82 -10.02
CA GLN A 400 4.51 -3.05 -9.21
C GLN A 400 5.80 -2.72 -9.95
N TRP A 401 5.73 -2.60 -11.27
CA TRP A 401 6.83 -2.22 -12.13
C TRP A 401 7.09 -0.70 -12.13
N GLY A 402 6.21 0.10 -11.53
CA GLY A 402 6.23 1.56 -11.62
C GLY A 402 7.50 2.22 -11.07
N ASP A 403 7.74 2.12 -9.77
CA ASP A 403 8.92 2.73 -9.13
C ASP A 403 10.25 2.16 -9.67
N PRO A 404 10.38 0.82 -9.88
CA PRO A 404 11.55 0.28 -10.54
C PRO A 404 11.79 0.87 -11.94
N ALA A 405 10.75 1.05 -12.76
CA ALA A 405 10.88 1.67 -14.08
C ALA A 405 11.36 3.13 -13.98
N VAL A 406 10.84 3.93 -13.04
CA VAL A 406 11.30 5.30 -12.81
C VAL A 406 12.75 5.33 -12.34
N LYS A 407 13.15 4.38 -11.48
CA LYS A 407 14.53 4.27 -10.99
C LYS A 407 15.49 3.90 -12.10
N VAL A 408 15.20 2.83 -12.86
CA VAL A 408 16.02 2.36 -13.97
C VAL A 408 16.03 3.36 -15.12
N GLY A 409 14.90 3.99 -15.42
CA GLY A 409 14.79 4.97 -16.50
C GLY A 409 15.75 6.16 -16.38
N LYS A 410 16.17 6.53 -15.18
CA LYS A 410 17.19 7.58 -14.96
C LYS A 410 18.56 7.18 -15.53
N ASP A 411 18.90 5.90 -15.43
CA ASP A 411 20.19 5.36 -15.87
C ASP A 411 20.19 5.04 -17.39
N TYR A 412 18.99 4.85 -17.97
CA TYR A 412 18.80 4.46 -19.38
C TYR A 412 17.87 5.44 -20.14
N PRO A 413 18.28 6.71 -20.35
CA PRO A 413 17.40 7.75 -20.92
C PRO A 413 16.96 7.51 -22.36
N LYS A 414 17.65 6.63 -23.11
CA LYS A 414 17.29 6.26 -24.49
C LYS A 414 16.15 5.26 -24.53
N THR A 415 16.10 4.30 -23.60
CA THR A 415 15.02 3.32 -23.47
C THR A 415 13.74 3.98 -22.97
N LYS A 416 12.61 3.70 -23.60
CA LYS A 416 11.28 4.14 -23.16
C LYS A 416 10.61 3.03 -22.37
N PHE A 417 9.96 3.41 -21.27
CA PHE A 417 9.24 2.48 -20.41
C PHE A 417 7.76 2.86 -20.38
N VAL A 418 6.90 1.88 -20.59
CA VAL A 418 5.46 2.03 -20.43
C VAL A 418 4.97 1.06 -19.37
N VAL A 419 4.48 1.57 -18.26
CA VAL A 419 3.94 0.75 -17.15
C VAL A 419 2.43 0.63 -17.33
N PHE A 420 1.96 -0.58 -17.62
CA PHE A 420 0.52 -0.84 -17.73
C PHE A 420 -0.08 -0.99 -16.32
N THR A 421 -1.18 -0.29 -16.07
CA THR A 421 -1.80 -0.08 -14.74
C THR A 421 -0.93 0.69 -13.72
N GLY A 422 0.17 1.32 -14.18
CA GLY A 422 0.98 2.19 -13.33
C GLY A 422 0.36 3.56 -13.08
N LEU A 423 0.84 4.24 -12.04
CA LEU A 423 0.51 5.64 -11.72
C LEU A 423 1.78 6.47 -11.52
N VAL A 424 2.81 6.16 -12.32
CA VAL A 424 4.10 6.82 -12.32
C VAL A 424 4.38 7.47 -13.66
N SER A 425 5.18 8.53 -13.66
CA SER A 425 5.68 9.16 -14.87
C SER A 425 7.02 9.85 -14.63
N SER A 426 7.87 9.85 -15.65
CA SER A 426 9.11 10.62 -15.69
C SER A 426 9.49 10.83 -17.16
N GLY A 427 10.59 11.54 -17.47
CA GLY A 427 10.94 11.92 -18.84
C GLY A 427 10.87 10.78 -19.90
N ASN A 428 11.29 9.56 -19.54
CA ASN A 428 11.25 8.39 -20.41
C ASN A 428 10.38 7.23 -19.85
N VAL A 429 9.56 7.50 -18.84
CA VAL A 429 8.60 6.54 -18.26
C VAL A 429 7.20 7.11 -18.36
N ALA A 430 6.30 6.39 -19.00
CA ALA A 430 4.87 6.68 -19.06
C ALA A 430 4.07 5.55 -18.39
N SER A 431 2.84 5.84 -18.00
CA SER A 431 1.89 4.82 -17.55
C SER A 431 0.61 4.85 -18.38
N ILE A 432 0.02 3.68 -18.61
CA ILE A 432 -1.35 3.53 -19.09
C ILE A 432 -2.17 2.96 -17.94
N PHE A 433 -3.09 3.76 -17.42
CA PHE A 433 -3.95 3.41 -16.30
C PHE A 433 -5.41 3.31 -16.76
N PRO A 434 -5.89 2.10 -17.12
CA PRO A 434 -7.27 1.91 -17.57
C PRO A 434 -8.28 2.29 -16.49
N MET A 435 -9.32 3.00 -16.86
CA MET A 435 -10.42 3.37 -15.95
C MET A 435 -11.36 2.16 -15.75
N GLN A 436 -10.83 1.09 -15.14
CA GLN A 436 -11.53 -0.19 -14.97
C GLN A 436 -12.83 -0.06 -14.16
N GLN A 437 -12.90 0.92 -13.25
CA GLN A 437 -14.10 1.22 -12.47
C GLN A 437 -15.29 1.63 -13.36
N GLU A 438 -15.05 2.19 -14.53
CA GLU A 438 -16.14 2.50 -15.48
C GLU A 438 -16.78 1.20 -16.02
N GLY A 439 -15.94 0.19 -16.34
CA GLY A 439 -16.41 -1.13 -16.75
C GLY A 439 -17.13 -1.88 -15.64
N THR A 440 -16.55 -1.89 -14.45
CA THR A 440 -17.18 -2.58 -13.30
C THR A 440 -18.41 -1.85 -12.78
N PHE A 441 -18.53 -0.52 -12.96
CA PHE A 441 -19.77 0.20 -12.72
C PHE A 441 -20.90 -0.36 -13.58
N LEU A 442 -20.65 -0.60 -14.86
CA LEU A 442 -21.66 -1.19 -15.75
C LEU A 442 -22.00 -2.63 -15.36
N LEU A 443 -21.00 -3.43 -14.92
CA LEU A 443 -21.27 -4.78 -14.41
C LEU A 443 -22.11 -4.75 -13.13
N GLY A 444 -21.82 -3.82 -12.22
CA GLY A 444 -22.61 -3.64 -11.01
C GLY A 444 -24.05 -3.24 -11.32
N ALA A 445 -24.25 -2.31 -12.26
CA ALA A 445 -25.57 -1.92 -12.73
C ALA A 445 -26.32 -3.11 -13.36
N LEU A 446 -25.65 -3.87 -14.23
CA LEU A 446 -26.21 -5.08 -14.84
C LEU A 446 -26.60 -6.11 -13.79
N ALA A 447 -25.72 -6.39 -12.83
CA ALA A 447 -25.99 -7.31 -11.74
C ALA A 447 -27.22 -6.90 -10.93
N ALA A 448 -27.34 -5.62 -10.61
CA ALA A 448 -28.47 -5.10 -9.84
C ALA A 448 -29.80 -5.10 -10.61
N MET A 449 -29.77 -5.04 -11.95
CA MET A 449 -30.95 -5.23 -12.82
C MET A 449 -31.34 -6.69 -12.96
N MET A 450 -30.38 -7.62 -12.88
CA MET A 450 -30.57 -9.04 -13.15
C MET A 450 -30.80 -9.89 -11.90
N THR A 451 -30.35 -9.45 -10.73
CA THR A 451 -30.45 -10.23 -9.48
C THR A 451 -31.90 -10.49 -9.08
N LYS A 452 -32.18 -11.72 -8.65
CA LYS A 452 -33.49 -12.14 -8.10
C LYS A 452 -33.49 -12.11 -6.58
N THR A 453 -32.32 -12.18 -5.97
CA THR A 453 -32.14 -12.26 -4.50
C THR A 453 -31.81 -10.92 -3.86
N ASN A 454 -31.49 -9.89 -4.65
CA ASN A 454 -30.90 -8.62 -4.22
C ASN A 454 -29.54 -8.78 -3.54
N ILE A 455 -28.84 -9.90 -3.77
CA ILE A 455 -27.51 -10.17 -3.25
C ILE A 455 -26.59 -10.50 -4.42
N ILE A 456 -25.52 -9.74 -4.57
CA ILE A 456 -24.49 -9.96 -5.59
C ILE A 456 -23.12 -10.09 -4.95
N GLY A 457 -22.22 -10.83 -5.61
CA GLY A 457 -20.92 -11.19 -5.08
C GLY A 457 -19.75 -10.52 -5.77
N TYR A 458 -18.65 -10.37 -5.06
CA TYR A 458 -17.35 -9.98 -5.57
C TYR A 458 -16.25 -10.83 -4.92
N VAL A 459 -15.36 -11.36 -5.74
CA VAL A 459 -14.18 -12.13 -5.26
C VAL A 459 -12.92 -11.50 -5.85
N GLY A 460 -12.05 -10.96 -4.99
CA GLY A 460 -10.74 -10.41 -5.35
C GLY A 460 -9.61 -11.38 -5.05
N GLY A 461 -8.54 -11.39 -5.85
CA GLY A 461 -7.38 -12.28 -5.72
C GLY A 461 -6.59 -12.00 -4.46
N ASP A 462 -6.16 -10.78 -4.26
CA ASP A 462 -5.40 -10.42 -3.07
C ASP A 462 -6.10 -9.31 -2.28
N GLN A 463 -6.01 -9.45 -0.98
CA GLN A 463 -6.30 -8.36 -0.06
C GLN A 463 -5.06 -7.43 -0.02
N LEU A 464 -4.78 -6.77 -1.14
CA LEU A 464 -3.75 -5.72 -1.17
C LEU A 464 -4.13 -4.54 -0.27
N ASP A 465 -5.28 -4.62 0.36
CA ASP A 465 -5.83 -3.56 1.16
C ASP A 465 -6.32 -4.04 2.52
N PRO A 466 -5.54 -3.74 3.55
CA PRO A 466 -6.08 -3.66 4.89
C PRO A 466 -7.24 -2.65 4.99
N PHE A 467 -7.44 -1.75 3.98
CA PHE A 467 -8.56 -0.80 3.93
C PHE A 467 -9.92 -1.44 3.58
N ILE A 468 -9.90 -2.61 2.92
CA ILE A 468 -11.14 -3.25 2.44
C ILE A 468 -11.54 -4.44 3.32
N SER A 469 -10.77 -4.76 4.38
CA SER A 469 -11.07 -5.88 5.27
C SER A 469 -12.47 -5.83 5.91
N GLY A 470 -13.26 -4.79 5.62
CA GLY A 470 -14.53 -4.54 6.30
C GLY A 470 -14.34 -4.09 7.75
N ASP A 471 -13.11 -4.09 8.22
CA ASP A 471 -12.76 -3.56 9.53
C ASP A 471 -12.68 -2.03 9.42
N SER A 472 -13.81 -1.38 9.72
CA SER A 472 -13.92 0.09 9.77
C SER A 472 -12.99 0.74 10.80
N THR A 473 -12.26 -0.07 11.58
CA THR A 473 -11.33 0.40 12.61
C THR A 473 -9.95 0.74 12.06
N ILE A 474 -9.59 0.30 10.84
CA ILE A 474 -8.28 0.59 10.25
C ILE A 474 -8.33 1.89 9.45
N THR A 475 -7.54 2.87 9.85
CA THR A 475 -7.43 4.17 9.19
C THR A 475 -6.08 4.34 8.49
N TRP A 476 -6.10 5.03 7.35
CA TRP A 476 -4.91 5.29 6.54
C TRP A 476 -4.82 6.76 6.21
N LYS A 477 -3.61 7.27 6.18
CA LYS A 477 -3.37 8.67 5.76
C LYS A 477 -2.31 8.75 4.69
N TYR A 478 -2.56 9.65 3.75
CA TYR A 478 -1.58 10.09 2.77
C TYR A 478 -0.40 10.73 3.50
N GLN A 479 0.79 10.28 3.14
CA GLN A 479 2.05 10.89 3.54
C GLN A 479 2.61 11.69 2.36
N SER A 480 3.79 12.02 2.22
CA SER A 480 4.36 12.69 1.05
C SER A 480 4.69 11.72 -0.09
N ASN A 481 4.80 12.21 -1.34
CA ASN A 481 5.26 11.46 -2.53
C ASN A 481 4.38 10.27 -2.93
N ALA A 482 3.06 10.45 -2.97
CA ALA A 482 2.08 9.44 -3.39
C ALA A 482 2.08 8.14 -2.55
N LYS A 483 2.58 8.18 -1.30
CA LYS A 483 2.66 7.02 -0.41
C LYS A 483 1.66 7.14 0.75
N TYR A 484 1.08 6.01 1.13
CA TYR A 484 0.17 5.87 2.28
C TYR A 484 0.83 5.06 3.39
N ARG A 485 0.45 5.34 4.63
CA ARG A 485 0.78 4.50 5.79
C ARG A 485 -0.48 4.26 6.62
N ARG A 486 -0.58 3.07 7.21
CA ARG A 486 -1.57 2.80 8.23
C ARG A 486 -1.38 3.81 9.36
N VAL A 487 -2.48 4.40 9.83
CA VAL A 487 -2.46 5.26 11.00
C VAL A 487 -3.26 4.63 12.13
N VAL A 488 -2.77 4.82 13.34
CA VAL A 488 -3.36 4.30 14.56
C VAL A 488 -3.55 5.42 15.55
N PRO A 489 -4.39 5.24 16.59
CA PRO A 489 -4.48 6.19 17.68
C PRO A 489 -3.12 6.47 18.32
N SER A 490 -2.89 7.72 18.73
CA SER A 490 -1.67 8.13 19.44
C SER A 490 -2.07 9.00 20.64
N PRO A 491 -2.62 8.36 21.69
CA PRO A 491 -3.10 9.07 22.87
C PRO A 491 -1.94 9.65 23.67
N LYS A 492 -2.23 10.71 24.43
CA LYS A 492 -1.25 11.33 25.33
C LYS A 492 -0.97 10.43 26.53
N PRO A 493 0.30 10.35 26.99
CA PRO A 493 0.64 9.60 28.21
C PRO A 493 0.07 10.29 29.45
N VAL A 494 -0.56 9.50 30.34
CA VAL A 494 -1.14 9.94 31.61
C VAL A 494 -0.24 9.54 32.78
N SER A 495 0.26 8.29 32.80
CA SER A 495 1.24 7.84 33.79
C SER A 495 2.08 6.67 33.25
N ILE A 496 3.29 6.52 33.75
CA ILE A 496 4.15 5.37 33.47
C ILE A 496 3.98 4.38 34.63
N VAL A 497 3.44 3.20 34.33
CA VAL A 497 3.17 2.16 35.35
C VAL A 497 4.47 1.75 36.04
N ASP A 498 5.51 1.54 35.26
CA ASP A 498 6.77 0.92 35.71
C ASP A 498 7.80 1.96 36.20
N ARG A 499 7.42 3.23 36.42
CA ARG A 499 8.32 4.34 36.78
C ARG A 499 9.16 4.09 38.04
N HIS A 500 8.60 3.40 39.03
CA HIS A 500 9.34 3.12 40.27
C HIS A 500 10.47 2.10 40.02
N ALA A 501 10.21 1.05 39.27
CA ALA A 501 11.23 0.08 38.87
C ALA A 501 12.34 0.73 38.02
N ILE A 502 11.94 1.55 37.03
CA ILE A 502 12.90 2.32 36.22
C ILE A 502 13.78 3.20 37.08
N ARG A 503 13.21 3.94 38.04
CA ARG A 503 13.97 4.80 38.95
C ARG A 503 14.92 4.01 39.84
N SER A 504 14.49 2.89 40.42
CA SER A 504 15.33 2.03 41.24
C SER A 504 16.56 1.50 40.47
N LEU A 505 16.37 1.11 39.21
CA LEU A 505 17.45 0.67 38.34
C LEU A 505 18.47 1.82 38.08
N ILE A 506 17.97 3.02 37.79
CA ILE A 506 18.81 4.21 37.57
C ILE A 506 19.61 4.54 38.82
N ASP A 507 18.98 4.52 40.00
CA ASP A 507 19.64 4.80 41.27
C ASP A 507 20.67 3.72 41.67
N SER A 508 20.45 2.48 41.23
CA SER A 508 21.40 1.36 41.32
C SER A 508 22.55 1.43 40.31
N GLY A 509 22.55 2.43 39.42
CA GLY A 509 23.67 2.70 38.50
C GLY A 509 23.58 2.05 37.14
N PHE A 510 22.44 1.40 36.80
CA PHE A 510 22.20 0.82 35.46
C PHE A 510 21.95 1.92 34.42
N VAL A 511 22.32 1.63 33.18
CA VAL A 511 21.80 2.32 32.00
C VAL A 511 20.48 1.65 31.61
N VAL A 512 19.39 2.41 31.56
CA VAL A 512 18.04 1.84 31.42
C VAL A 512 17.45 2.21 30.08
N VAL A 513 16.98 1.21 29.32
CA VAL A 513 16.14 1.39 28.14
C VAL A 513 14.67 1.18 28.58
N ALA A 514 13.83 2.21 28.45
CA ALA A 514 12.44 2.16 28.92
C ALA A 514 11.50 2.94 28.01
N CYS A 515 10.21 2.66 28.10
CA CYS A 515 9.17 3.29 27.30
C CYS A 515 9.40 3.23 25.78
N GLY A 516 10.00 2.14 25.31
CA GLY A 516 10.22 1.89 23.89
C GLY A 516 8.90 1.92 23.11
N GLY A 517 8.91 2.54 21.90
CA GLY A 517 7.71 2.74 21.10
C GLY A 517 6.64 3.64 21.75
N GLY A 518 7.04 4.45 22.74
CA GLY A 518 6.14 5.26 23.56
C GLY A 518 5.56 4.50 24.77
N GLY A 519 5.95 3.24 24.98
CA GLY A 519 5.38 2.34 25.98
C GLY A 519 4.17 1.55 25.45
N ILE A 520 3.84 0.43 26.11
CA ILE A 520 2.63 -0.33 25.81
C ILE A 520 1.44 0.47 26.33
N PRO A 521 0.50 0.91 25.46
CA PRO A 521 -0.64 1.68 25.89
C PRO A 521 -1.61 0.81 26.67
N VAL A 522 -1.98 1.27 27.88
CA VAL A 522 -2.99 0.62 28.73
C VAL A 522 -3.99 1.64 29.23
N VAL A 523 -5.23 1.24 29.37
CA VAL A 523 -6.25 2.01 30.10
C VAL A 523 -6.43 1.43 31.51
N GLU A 524 -6.63 2.31 32.48
CA GLU A 524 -6.90 1.92 33.86
C GLU A 524 -8.41 1.97 34.14
N LYS A 525 -8.97 0.87 34.63
CA LYS A 525 -10.37 0.78 35.01
C LYS A 525 -10.58 1.18 36.47
N GLN A 526 -11.85 1.30 36.90
CA GLN A 526 -12.19 1.76 38.23
C GLN A 526 -11.61 0.89 39.38
N ASP A 527 -11.35 -0.38 39.12
CA ASP A 527 -10.72 -1.32 40.05
C ASP A 527 -9.17 -1.28 40.01
N SER A 528 -8.57 -0.29 39.36
CA SER A 528 -7.14 -0.15 39.12
C SER A 528 -6.53 -1.24 38.21
N ALA A 529 -7.36 -2.11 37.62
CA ALA A 529 -6.89 -3.07 36.62
C ALA A 529 -6.52 -2.34 35.31
N LYS A 530 -5.46 -2.81 34.64
CA LYS A 530 -4.92 -2.21 33.43
C LYS A 530 -5.07 -3.16 32.26
N PHE A 531 -5.65 -2.66 31.18
CA PHE A 531 -5.91 -3.42 29.95
C PHE A 531 -5.22 -2.76 28.76
N GLY A 532 -4.55 -3.56 27.93
CA GLY A 532 -3.93 -3.10 26.69
C GLY A 532 -4.96 -2.54 25.70
N VAL A 533 -4.60 -1.47 24.99
CA VAL A 533 -5.44 -0.86 23.96
C VAL A 533 -4.66 -0.69 22.67
N ASP A 534 -5.36 -0.77 21.53
CA ASP A 534 -4.75 -0.70 20.22
C ASP A 534 -4.41 0.74 19.82
N ALA A 535 -3.21 1.15 20.23
CA ALA A 535 -2.65 2.48 19.98
C ALA A 535 -1.12 2.40 19.93
N VAL A 536 -0.47 3.46 19.46
CA VAL A 536 0.99 3.66 19.53
C VAL A 536 1.26 5.07 20.00
N ILE A 537 1.74 5.19 21.23
CA ILE A 537 2.02 6.48 21.85
C ILE A 537 3.22 7.14 21.13
N ASP A 538 3.19 8.46 21.03
CA ASP A 538 4.33 9.19 20.47
C ASP A 538 5.56 9.08 21.40
N LYS A 539 6.72 8.67 20.84
CA LYS A 539 7.94 8.44 21.61
C LYS A 539 8.49 9.71 22.27
N ASP A 540 8.28 10.86 21.61
CA ASP A 540 8.81 12.13 22.12
C ASP A 540 7.97 12.64 23.30
N LEU A 541 6.63 12.48 23.20
CA LEU A 541 5.73 12.74 24.32
C LEU A 541 5.98 11.80 25.48
N ALA A 542 6.15 10.49 25.23
CA ALA A 542 6.43 9.52 26.27
C ALA A 542 7.82 9.73 26.89
N GLY A 543 8.82 10.08 26.08
CA GLY A 543 10.18 10.36 26.53
C GLY A 543 10.26 11.62 27.40
N GLU A 544 9.58 12.70 27.00
CA GLU A 544 9.46 13.90 27.82
C GLU A 544 8.76 13.59 29.13
N PHE A 545 7.64 12.85 29.05
CA PHE A 545 6.89 12.45 30.22
C PHE A 545 7.72 11.56 31.18
N LEU A 546 8.51 10.61 30.63
CA LEU A 546 9.44 9.81 31.41
C LEU A 546 10.48 10.71 32.11
N ALA A 547 11.07 11.66 31.36
CA ALA A 547 12.08 12.57 31.90
C ALA A 547 11.54 13.34 33.12
N ARG A 548 10.32 13.87 33.04
CA ARG A 548 9.66 14.52 34.18
C ARG A 548 9.41 13.56 35.35
N GLN A 549 8.91 12.36 35.08
CA GLN A 549 8.55 11.37 36.11
C GLN A 549 9.78 10.87 36.90
N ILE A 550 10.94 10.79 36.26
CA ILE A 550 12.18 10.36 36.92
C ILE A 550 13.06 11.54 37.44
N GLY A 551 12.62 12.78 37.20
CA GLY A 551 13.35 13.97 37.59
C GLY A 551 14.65 14.18 36.81
N ALA A 552 14.68 13.82 35.53
CA ALA A 552 15.82 14.06 34.65
C ALA A 552 16.00 15.57 34.39
N LYS A 553 17.24 16.01 34.29
CA LYS A 553 17.55 17.43 34.03
C LYS A 553 17.66 17.76 32.56
N LYS A 554 17.86 16.76 31.72
CA LYS A 554 18.00 16.94 30.26
C LYS A 554 17.20 15.89 29.52
N PHE A 555 16.54 16.32 28.45
CA PHE A 555 15.91 15.45 27.47
C PHE A 555 16.51 15.74 26.10
N VAL A 556 16.99 14.73 25.41
CA VAL A 556 17.68 14.82 24.12
C VAL A 556 16.95 13.95 23.12
N ILE A 557 16.58 14.52 21.97
CA ILE A 557 15.98 13.78 20.85
C ILE A 557 17.06 13.62 19.78
N LEU A 558 17.41 12.36 19.47
CA LEU A 558 18.28 12.05 18.34
C LEU A 558 17.45 11.90 17.07
N THR A 559 17.69 12.77 16.12
CA THR A 559 16.98 12.87 14.86
C THR A 559 17.95 13.07 13.69
N ASP A 560 17.47 12.98 12.47
CA ASP A 560 18.20 13.18 11.22
C ASP A 560 18.25 14.65 10.75
N VAL A 561 17.72 15.57 11.55
CA VAL A 561 17.79 17.01 11.31
C VAL A 561 18.61 17.70 12.38
N GLU A 562 19.23 18.87 12.03
CA GLU A 562 20.10 19.62 12.92
C GLU A 562 19.36 20.17 14.17
N GLY A 563 18.06 20.38 14.07
CA GLY A 563 17.24 20.89 15.16
C GLY A 563 15.82 21.18 14.75
N LEU A 564 15.13 22.01 15.51
CA LEU A 564 13.78 22.43 15.26
C LEU A 564 13.77 23.60 14.26
N TYR A 565 12.88 23.58 13.29
CA TYR A 565 12.78 24.61 12.27
C TYR A 565 11.39 25.23 12.25
N LEU A 566 11.35 26.55 12.07
CA LEU A 566 10.16 27.23 11.59
C LEU A 566 10.10 27.07 10.07
N ASP A 567 8.91 26.86 9.51
CA ASP A 567 8.69 26.70 8.07
C ASP A 567 9.59 25.63 7.40
N TYR A 568 9.74 24.47 8.03
CA TYR A 568 10.58 23.38 7.54
C TYR A 568 10.28 23.03 6.08
N LYS A 569 11.33 22.96 5.25
CA LYS A 569 11.29 22.72 3.79
C LYS A 569 10.60 23.80 2.96
N LYS A 570 10.36 24.98 3.49
CA LYS A 570 9.94 26.16 2.72
C LYS A 570 11.13 27.11 2.50
N PRO A 571 11.06 28.04 1.52
CA PRO A 571 12.11 29.05 1.34
C PRO A 571 12.37 29.94 2.57
N SER A 572 11.38 30.07 3.47
CA SER A 572 11.43 30.81 4.73
C SER A 572 11.95 29.97 5.90
N GLN A 573 12.47 28.76 5.66
CA GLN A 573 12.96 27.85 6.72
C GLN A 573 14.02 28.54 7.59
N ARG A 574 13.81 28.45 8.90
CA ARG A 574 14.72 29.02 9.91
C ARG A 574 14.97 28.03 11.04
N LEU A 575 16.24 27.72 11.34
CA LEU A 575 16.62 26.91 12.50
C LEU A 575 16.34 27.68 13.80
N ILE A 576 15.64 27.04 14.72
CA ILE A 576 15.38 27.60 16.06
C ILE A 576 16.44 27.04 17.01
N LYS A 577 17.31 27.90 17.51
CA LYS A 577 18.40 27.51 18.42
C LYS A 577 17.94 27.36 19.87
N GLU A 578 16.99 28.19 20.29
CA GLU A 578 16.48 28.21 21.67
C GLU A 578 15.02 28.66 21.67
N ILE A 579 14.20 28.03 22.53
CA ILE A 579 12.82 28.43 22.79
C ILE A 579 12.65 28.67 24.30
N PHE A 580 12.20 29.85 24.67
CA PHE A 580 11.86 30.22 26.03
C PHE A 580 10.34 30.11 26.22
N LEU A 581 9.86 29.06 26.84
CA LEU A 581 8.42 28.75 27.03
C LEU A 581 7.61 29.89 27.64
N SER A 582 8.23 30.81 28.38
CA SER A 582 7.58 31.97 28.97
C SER A 582 7.45 33.18 28.03
N LYS A 583 8.19 33.23 26.91
CA LYS A 583 8.25 34.37 25.98
C LYS A 583 7.76 34.06 24.58
N ASP A 584 7.88 32.81 24.14
CA ASP A 584 7.72 32.39 22.75
C ASP A 584 6.47 31.53 22.51
N GLN A 585 5.45 31.64 23.39
CA GLN A 585 4.24 30.82 23.35
C GLN A 585 3.46 30.93 22.03
N VAL A 586 3.54 32.08 21.35
CA VAL A 586 2.90 32.33 20.05
C VAL A 586 3.68 31.64 18.91
N GLU A 587 5.01 31.58 19.00
CA GLU A 587 5.84 30.91 17.98
C GLU A 587 5.73 29.37 18.09
N ILE A 588 5.54 28.84 19.29
CA ILE A 588 5.34 27.39 19.51
C ILE A 588 4.08 26.88 18.85
N SER A 589 2.99 27.66 18.86
CA SER A 589 1.74 27.28 18.19
C SER A 589 1.83 27.25 16.66
N GLN A 590 2.90 27.80 16.07
CA GLN A 590 3.19 27.78 14.63
C GLN A 590 4.14 26.66 14.22
N LEU A 591 4.61 25.85 15.17
CA LEU A 591 5.50 24.72 14.96
C LEU A 591 4.76 23.38 14.70
N GLU A 592 3.43 23.40 14.74
CA GLU A 592 2.58 22.32 14.29
C GLU A 592 2.38 22.42 12.76
#